data_01fa97c4d63ab106cef45e6f4b7b30bd
#
_entry.id   01fa97c4d63ab106cef45e6f4b7b30bd
#
_cell.length_a   1.000
_cell.length_b   1.000
_cell.length_c   1.000
_cell.angle_alpha   90.00
_cell.angle_beta   90.00
_cell.angle_gamma   90.00
#
_symmetry.space_group_name_H-M   'P 1'
#
loop_
_entity.id
_entity.type
_entity.pdbx_description
1 polymer ?
#
loop_
_entity_poly.entity_id
_entity_poly.type
_entity_poly.pdbx_seq_one_letter_code
_entity_poly.pdbx_strand_id
1 'polypeptide(L)'
;MVWRMRVFGSKDGGYFSCLVKNYLDTTLEESGASHITGLKGSSFTMMILIALVLHWYLSLFFQTIFLHRYASHNMFKMKPMVEKVFYLLTFLFQGSSFLHPAAYGVMHRRHHAHTDTPRDPHSPVHIKNIISFNLATVVEYRKLVNDFAAGKRSDYNVPRWAIMEKIAESF
;
A
#
# COMPACT_ATOMS: atom_id res chain seq x y z
N MET A 1 -9.11 -50.63 33.99
CA MET A 1 -8.87 -51.82 33.18
C MET A 1 -7.36 -51.90 32.96
N VAL A 2 -6.70 -52.78 33.70
CA VAL A 2 -5.22 -52.84 33.80
C VAL A 2 -4.72 -53.80 32.76
N TRP A 3 -3.93 -53.31 31.79
CA TRP A 3 -3.26 -54.14 30.79
C TRP A 3 -1.95 -54.64 31.36
N ARG A 4 -1.89 -55.92 31.63
CA ARG A 4 -0.72 -56.67 32.10
C ARG A 4 0.19 -56.92 30.89
N MET A 5 1.30 -56.18 30.74
CA MET A 5 2.36 -56.49 29.82
C MET A 5 3.08 -57.78 30.22
N ARG A 6 3.00 -58.83 29.41
CA ARG A 6 3.87 -60.02 29.51
C ARG A 6 5.21 -59.66 28.84
N VAL A 7 6.22 -59.61 29.63
CA VAL A 7 7.60 -59.53 29.08
C VAL A 7 8.00 -60.93 28.61
N PHE A 8 8.06 -61.13 27.32
CA PHE A 8 8.71 -62.30 26.74
C PHE A 8 10.17 -61.91 26.50
N GLY A 9 11.07 -62.59 27.22
CA GLY A 9 12.49 -62.52 26.96
C GLY A 9 12.83 -63.17 25.62
N SER A 10 13.32 -62.39 24.67
CA SER A 10 13.93 -62.86 23.45
C SER A 10 15.34 -62.32 23.33
N LYS A 11 16.26 -63.15 22.89
CA LYS A 11 17.70 -62.93 22.80
C LYS A 11 18.12 -61.93 21.67
N ASP A 12 17.25 -61.06 21.24
CA ASP A 12 17.52 -60.20 20.10
C ASP A 12 17.55 -58.72 20.52
N GLY A 13 18.73 -58.24 20.91
CA GLY A 13 19.00 -56.82 21.14
C GLY A 13 18.80 -55.92 19.92
N GLY A 14 18.34 -56.51 18.78
CA GLY A 14 18.14 -55.78 17.54
C GLY A 14 16.86 -54.91 17.48
N TYR A 15 15.76 -55.39 18.10
CA TYR A 15 14.49 -54.64 18.00
C TYR A 15 14.47 -53.34 18.83
N PHE A 16 15.07 -53.35 19.98
CA PHE A 16 15.14 -52.13 20.80
C PHE A 16 16.08 -51.10 20.17
N SER A 17 17.20 -51.56 19.62
CA SER A 17 18.13 -50.70 18.89
C SER A 17 17.50 -50.08 17.61
N CYS A 18 16.69 -50.87 16.89
CA CYS A 18 15.97 -50.40 15.72
C CYS A 18 14.86 -49.37 16.10
N LEU A 19 14.10 -49.62 17.16
CA LEU A 19 13.08 -48.68 17.63
C LEU A 19 13.67 -47.38 18.14
N VAL A 20 14.77 -47.41 18.87
CA VAL A 20 15.46 -46.22 19.36
C VAL A 20 16.06 -45.46 18.20
N LYS A 21 16.65 -46.14 17.23
CA LYS A 21 17.19 -45.49 16.03
C LYS A 21 16.08 -44.82 15.19
N ASN A 22 14.99 -45.52 14.90
CA ASN A 22 13.86 -44.93 14.20
C ASN A 22 13.23 -43.75 14.96
N TYR A 23 13.10 -43.81 16.29
CA TYR A 23 12.61 -42.71 17.07
C TYR A 23 13.55 -41.50 17.02
N LEU A 24 14.87 -41.74 17.12
CA LEU A 24 15.86 -40.66 17.02
C LEU A 24 15.90 -40.06 15.61
N ASP A 25 15.85 -40.89 14.57
CA ASP A 25 15.85 -40.42 13.18
C ASP A 25 14.58 -39.56 12.89
N THR A 26 13.39 -40.00 13.34
CA THR A 26 12.16 -39.22 13.18
C THR A 26 12.18 -37.92 13.97
N THR A 27 12.70 -37.93 15.21
CA THR A 27 12.79 -36.67 16.01
C THR A 27 13.85 -35.72 15.46
N LEU A 28 14.93 -36.22 14.87
CA LEU A 28 15.94 -35.37 14.23
C LEU A 28 15.44 -34.81 12.87
N GLU A 29 14.69 -35.60 12.11
CA GLU A 29 14.05 -35.11 10.88
C GLU A 29 12.98 -34.05 11.16
N GLU A 30 12.12 -34.27 12.17
CA GLU A 30 11.14 -33.25 12.58
C GLU A 30 11.81 -31.97 13.10
N SER A 31 12.89 -32.07 13.87
CA SER A 31 13.66 -30.94 14.35
C SER A 31 14.34 -30.19 13.19
N GLY A 32 14.93 -30.91 12.24
CA GLY A 32 15.55 -30.32 11.05
C GLY A 32 14.54 -29.68 10.10
N ALA A 33 13.41 -30.34 9.88
CA ALA A 33 12.33 -29.82 9.04
C ALA A 33 11.69 -28.55 9.63
N SER A 34 11.44 -28.53 10.95
CA SER A 34 10.89 -27.36 11.63
C SER A 34 11.85 -26.18 11.61
N HIS A 35 13.14 -26.40 11.73
CA HIS A 35 14.14 -25.33 11.65
C HIS A 35 14.26 -24.76 10.23
N ILE A 36 14.23 -25.61 9.20
CA ILE A 36 14.28 -25.17 7.79
C ILE A 36 13.00 -24.43 7.38
N THR A 37 11.82 -24.88 7.85
CA THR A 37 10.55 -24.22 7.58
C THR A 37 10.47 -22.88 8.31
N GLY A 38 10.97 -22.79 9.53
CA GLY A 38 11.07 -21.55 10.29
C GLY A 38 11.96 -20.51 9.63
N LEU A 39 13.12 -20.92 9.11
CA LEU A 39 14.04 -20.03 8.35
C LEU A 39 13.43 -19.54 7.04
N LYS A 40 12.73 -20.41 6.29
CA LYS A 40 12.01 -20.00 5.07
C LYS A 40 10.86 -19.05 5.37
N GLY A 41 10.10 -19.29 6.43
CA GLY A 41 9.03 -18.39 6.88
C GLY A 41 9.57 -17.03 7.28
N SER A 42 10.68 -16.96 8.00
CA SER A 42 11.33 -15.70 8.40
C SER A 42 11.81 -14.90 7.19
N SER A 43 12.47 -15.54 6.22
CA SER A 43 12.92 -14.87 4.99
C SER A 43 11.78 -14.34 4.16
N PHE A 44 10.69 -15.09 4.01
CA PHE A 44 9.50 -14.65 3.28
C PHE A 44 8.82 -13.45 3.97
N THR A 45 8.68 -13.47 5.28
CA THR A 45 8.14 -12.35 6.07
C THR A 45 8.99 -11.09 5.91
N MET A 46 10.32 -11.23 5.97
CA MET A 46 11.24 -10.10 5.73
C MET A 46 11.09 -9.53 4.32
N MET A 47 10.96 -10.36 3.30
CA MET A 47 10.72 -9.89 1.92
C MET A 47 9.42 -9.11 1.79
N ILE A 48 8.34 -9.58 2.42
CA ILE A 48 7.05 -8.85 2.44
C ILE A 48 7.20 -7.50 3.13
N LEU A 49 7.85 -7.45 4.30
CA LEU A 49 8.07 -6.20 5.03
C LEU A 49 8.89 -5.20 4.21
N ILE A 50 9.97 -5.65 3.58
CA ILE A 50 10.78 -4.81 2.70
C ILE A 50 9.95 -4.30 1.52
N ALA A 51 9.16 -5.16 0.87
CA ALA A 51 8.31 -4.77 -0.24
C ALA A 51 7.24 -3.74 0.17
N LEU A 52 6.61 -3.91 1.35
CA LEU A 52 5.66 -2.94 1.90
C LEU A 52 6.31 -1.58 2.19
N VAL A 53 7.48 -1.58 2.81
CA VAL A 53 8.22 -0.34 3.10
C VAL A 53 8.63 0.37 1.81
N LEU A 54 9.17 -0.36 0.83
CA LEU A 54 9.52 0.20 -0.47
C LEU A 54 8.30 0.75 -1.21
N HIS A 55 7.19 0.01 -1.23
CA HIS A 55 5.95 0.46 -1.84
C HIS A 55 5.44 1.75 -1.20
N TRP A 56 5.45 1.82 0.14
CA TRP A 56 5.04 3.01 0.87
C TRP A 56 5.91 4.23 0.54
N TYR A 57 7.24 4.09 0.55
CA TYR A 57 8.14 5.19 0.17
C TYR A 57 7.96 5.63 -1.28
N LEU A 58 7.78 4.70 -2.22
CA LEU A 58 7.51 5.02 -3.62
C LEU A 58 6.17 5.75 -3.80
N SER A 59 5.12 5.31 -3.10
CA SER A 59 3.84 6.01 -3.09
C SER A 59 3.98 7.45 -2.60
N LEU A 60 4.66 7.67 -1.47
CA LEU A 60 4.94 9.01 -0.93
C LEU A 60 5.78 9.85 -1.89
N PHE A 61 6.79 9.25 -2.51
CA PHE A 61 7.65 9.94 -3.48
C PHE A 61 6.83 10.48 -4.65
N PHE A 62 6.02 9.63 -5.30
CA PHE A 62 5.21 10.06 -6.44
C PHE A 62 4.11 11.04 -6.04
N GLN A 63 3.50 10.88 -4.87
CA GLN A 63 2.57 11.86 -4.35
C GLN A 63 3.25 13.22 -4.14
N THR A 64 4.42 13.24 -3.55
CA THR A 64 5.14 14.50 -3.25
C THR A 64 5.68 15.15 -4.51
N ILE A 65 6.33 14.40 -5.40
CA ILE A 65 6.98 14.97 -6.58
C ILE A 65 5.96 15.28 -7.66
N PHE A 66 5.08 14.32 -8.00
CA PHE A 66 4.17 14.50 -9.12
C PHE A 66 2.90 15.25 -8.72
N LEU A 67 2.14 14.79 -7.75
CA LEU A 67 0.87 15.43 -7.41
C LEU A 67 1.07 16.78 -6.71
N HIS A 68 1.96 16.84 -5.71
CA HIS A 68 2.14 18.05 -4.93
C HIS A 68 3.02 19.08 -5.64
N ARG A 69 4.29 18.75 -5.96
CA ARG A 69 5.22 19.74 -6.53
C ARG A 69 4.96 20.06 -7.99
N TYR A 70 4.67 19.06 -8.82
CA TYR A 70 4.44 19.27 -10.24
C TYR A 70 3.00 19.71 -10.52
N ALA A 71 2.00 18.88 -10.21
CA ALA A 71 0.61 19.16 -10.57
C ALA A 71 0.01 20.31 -9.78
N SER A 72 0.31 20.43 -8.47
CA SER A 72 -0.25 21.51 -7.65
C SER A 72 0.55 22.80 -7.73
N HIS A 73 1.87 22.75 -7.52
CA HIS A 73 2.68 23.96 -7.40
C HIS A 73 3.38 24.42 -8.68
N ASN A 74 3.36 23.63 -9.76
CA ASN A 74 4.08 23.96 -11.01
C ASN A 74 5.56 24.31 -10.79
N MET A 75 6.24 23.66 -9.81
CA MET A 75 7.60 24.00 -9.42
C MET A 75 8.64 23.74 -10.52
N PHE A 76 8.32 22.86 -11.46
CA PHE A 76 9.17 22.52 -12.59
C PHE A 76 8.34 22.06 -13.78
N LYS A 77 8.97 21.98 -14.95
CA LYS A 77 8.34 21.51 -16.20
C LYS A 77 8.89 20.14 -16.57
N MET A 78 8.00 19.26 -17.01
CA MET A 78 8.37 17.96 -17.56
C MET A 78 8.20 17.93 -19.06
N LYS A 79 9.06 17.16 -19.77
CA LYS A 79 8.80 16.79 -21.15
C LYS A 79 7.58 15.88 -21.23
N PRO A 80 6.74 15.92 -22.28
CA PRO A 80 5.50 15.16 -22.35
C PRO A 80 5.63 13.65 -22.09
N MET A 81 6.72 13.05 -22.55
CA MET A 81 6.98 11.62 -22.29
C MET A 81 7.28 11.34 -20.81
N VAL A 82 8.07 12.21 -20.17
CA VAL A 82 8.39 12.09 -18.74
C VAL A 82 7.13 12.27 -17.90
N GLU A 83 6.31 13.25 -18.24
CA GLU A 83 5.02 13.48 -17.58
C GLU A 83 4.13 12.23 -17.62
N LYS A 84 3.99 11.59 -18.78
CA LYS A 84 3.23 10.33 -18.90
C LYS A 84 3.80 9.20 -18.07
N VAL A 85 5.12 9.06 -18.02
CA VAL A 85 5.78 8.07 -17.15
C VAL A 85 5.45 8.34 -15.68
N PHE A 86 5.49 9.59 -15.25
CA PHE A 86 5.12 9.95 -13.87
C PHE A 86 3.64 9.69 -13.57
N TYR A 87 2.73 9.93 -14.51
CA TYR A 87 1.32 9.54 -14.35
C TYR A 87 1.17 8.04 -14.10
N LEU A 88 1.81 7.21 -14.94
CA LEU A 88 1.73 5.75 -14.82
C LEU A 88 2.35 5.24 -13.52
N LEU A 89 3.51 5.76 -13.13
CA LEU A 89 4.17 5.37 -11.88
C LEU A 89 3.37 5.83 -10.66
N THR A 90 2.79 7.02 -10.69
CA THR A 90 1.90 7.48 -9.62
C THR A 90 0.68 6.55 -9.49
N PHE A 91 0.05 6.20 -10.61
CA PHE A 91 -1.05 5.23 -10.61
C PHE A 91 -0.61 3.88 -10.04
N LEU A 92 0.51 3.33 -10.50
CA LEU A 92 1.04 2.04 -10.07
C LEU A 92 1.29 2.00 -8.55
N PHE A 93 1.94 3.04 -8.01
CA PHE A 93 2.32 3.06 -6.60
C PHE A 93 1.23 3.58 -5.66
N GLN A 94 0.24 4.28 -6.15
CA GLN A 94 -0.94 4.66 -5.34
C GLN A 94 -2.08 3.66 -5.44
N GLY A 95 -2.16 2.88 -6.52
CA GLY A 95 -3.21 1.87 -6.71
C GLY A 95 -4.60 2.45 -6.55
N SER A 96 -5.41 1.85 -5.66
CA SER A 96 -6.77 2.31 -5.35
C SER A 96 -6.86 3.69 -4.70
N SER A 97 -5.75 4.24 -4.24
CA SER A 97 -5.66 5.60 -3.68
C SER A 97 -5.21 6.64 -4.72
N PHE A 98 -5.20 6.28 -6.01
CA PHE A 98 -4.82 7.18 -7.08
C PHE A 98 -5.79 8.35 -7.19
N LEU A 99 -5.25 9.55 -7.00
CA LEU A 99 -6.02 10.79 -7.08
C LEU A 99 -5.97 11.36 -8.50
N HIS A 100 -7.08 11.93 -8.94
CA HIS A 100 -7.16 12.71 -10.18
C HIS A 100 -6.22 13.92 -10.10
N PRO A 101 -5.10 13.97 -10.84
CA PRO A 101 -4.04 14.95 -10.62
C PRO A 101 -4.51 16.39 -10.78
N ALA A 102 -5.39 16.66 -11.75
CA ALA A 102 -5.91 18.01 -11.94
C ALA A 102 -6.86 18.43 -10.80
N ALA A 103 -7.75 17.55 -10.32
CA ALA A 103 -8.64 17.85 -9.22
C ALA A 103 -7.87 18.06 -7.92
N TYR A 104 -6.90 17.20 -7.64
CA TYR A 104 -5.99 17.35 -6.50
C TYR A 104 -5.23 18.67 -6.57
N GLY A 105 -4.63 18.99 -7.73
CA GLY A 105 -3.87 20.22 -7.93
C GLY A 105 -4.70 21.48 -7.70
N VAL A 106 -5.94 21.53 -8.21
CA VAL A 106 -6.86 22.65 -7.98
C VAL A 106 -7.27 22.78 -6.52
N MET A 107 -7.66 21.66 -5.89
CA MET A 107 -8.05 21.65 -4.48
C MET A 107 -6.90 22.15 -3.58
N HIS A 108 -5.71 21.67 -3.82
CA HIS A 108 -4.51 22.03 -3.06
C HIS A 108 -4.16 23.53 -3.21
N ARG A 109 -4.25 24.07 -4.44
CA ARG A 109 -4.04 25.51 -4.67
C ARG A 109 -5.11 26.38 -4.02
N ARG A 110 -6.38 25.94 -4.04
CA ARG A 110 -7.46 26.63 -3.32
C ARG A 110 -7.21 26.65 -1.82
N HIS A 111 -6.72 25.55 -1.25
CA HIS A 111 -6.30 25.49 0.13
C HIS A 111 -5.23 26.55 0.43
N HIS A 112 -4.15 26.62 -0.35
CA HIS A 112 -3.10 27.63 -0.16
C HIS A 112 -3.60 29.08 -0.35
N ALA A 113 -4.52 29.30 -1.27
CA ALA A 113 -5.06 30.64 -1.52
C ALA A 113 -6.03 31.13 -0.42
N HIS A 114 -6.65 30.20 0.32
CA HIS A 114 -7.70 30.49 1.27
C HIS A 114 -7.47 29.87 2.64
N THR A 115 -6.23 29.49 2.95
CA THR A 115 -5.86 28.78 4.18
C THR A 115 -6.59 29.34 5.40
N ASP A 116 -7.26 28.44 6.14
CA ASP A 116 -7.97 28.72 7.38
C ASP A 116 -9.14 29.75 7.28
N THR A 117 -9.57 30.08 6.07
CA THR A 117 -10.79 30.86 5.84
C THR A 117 -12.00 29.94 5.61
N PRO A 118 -13.26 30.46 5.68
CA PRO A 118 -14.46 29.67 5.31
C PRO A 118 -14.50 29.19 3.86
N ARG A 119 -13.60 29.66 2.99
CA ARG A 119 -13.46 29.24 1.58
C ARG A 119 -12.42 28.14 1.39
N ASP A 120 -11.71 27.78 2.44
CA ASP A 120 -10.70 26.72 2.39
C ASP A 120 -11.38 25.36 2.27
N PRO A 121 -11.19 24.62 1.16
CA PRO A 121 -11.81 23.31 0.95
C PRO A 121 -11.24 22.22 1.86
N HIS A 122 -10.15 22.49 2.58
CA HIS A 122 -9.39 21.51 3.32
C HIS A 122 -8.80 22.11 4.61
N SER A 123 -9.62 22.82 5.40
CA SER A 123 -9.16 23.38 6.67
C SER A 123 -9.75 22.62 7.87
N PRO A 124 -8.94 22.22 8.83
CA PRO A 124 -9.40 21.63 10.08
C PRO A 124 -9.98 22.68 11.05
N VAL A 125 -9.74 23.97 10.82
CA VAL A 125 -10.10 25.04 11.76
C VAL A 125 -11.61 25.20 11.92
N HIS A 126 -12.36 25.01 10.84
CA HIS A 126 -13.81 25.18 10.81
C HIS A 126 -14.60 23.88 11.01
N ILE A 127 -13.92 22.73 11.19
CA ILE A 127 -14.54 21.41 11.26
C ILE A 127 -14.22 20.75 12.60
N LYS A 128 -15.27 20.40 13.36
CA LYS A 128 -15.15 19.99 14.76
C LYS A 128 -14.47 18.63 15.01
N ASN A 129 -14.43 17.74 14.02
CA ASN A 129 -13.84 16.41 14.19
C ASN A 129 -13.23 15.88 12.89
N ILE A 130 -12.32 14.94 13.01
CA ILE A 130 -11.56 14.38 11.88
C ILE A 130 -12.44 13.65 10.84
N ILE A 131 -13.54 13.06 11.26
CA ILE A 131 -14.45 12.34 10.34
C ILE A 131 -15.15 13.35 9.44
N SER A 132 -15.73 14.40 10.04
CA SER A 132 -16.38 15.49 9.27
C SER A 132 -15.40 16.23 8.37
N PHE A 133 -14.15 16.40 8.81
CA PHE A 133 -13.08 16.96 8.01
C PHE A 133 -12.79 16.12 6.77
N ASN A 134 -12.57 14.81 6.95
CA ASN A 134 -12.33 13.90 5.83
C ASN A 134 -13.51 13.84 4.86
N LEU A 135 -14.74 13.79 5.39
CA LEU A 135 -15.95 13.78 4.55
C LEU A 135 -16.08 15.07 3.72
N ALA A 136 -15.87 16.24 4.33
CA ALA A 136 -15.90 17.53 3.62
C ALA A 136 -14.84 17.59 2.52
N THR A 137 -13.62 17.12 2.81
CA THR A 137 -12.54 17.03 1.83
C THR A 137 -12.90 16.10 0.65
N VAL A 138 -13.47 14.93 0.93
CA VAL A 138 -13.92 13.98 -0.11
C VAL A 138 -15.03 14.59 -0.96
N VAL A 139 -16.01 15.26 -0.35
CA VAL A 139 -17.10 15.92 -1.08
C VAL A 139 -16.58 16.99 -2.04
N GLU A 140 -15.70 17.87 -1.57
CA GLU A 140 -15.14 18.93 -2.43
C GLU A 140 -14.22 18.34 -3.52
N TYR A 141 -13.43 17.32 -3.19
CA TYR A 141 -12.63 16.60 -4.17
C TYR A 141 -13.50 15.96 -5.26
N ARG A 142 -14.56 15.22 -4.90
CA ARG A 142 -15.50 14.60 -5.85
C ARG A 142 -16.21 15.63 -6.72
N LYS A 143 -16.57 16.78 -6.17
CA LYS A 143 -17.13 17.87 -6.96
C LYS A 143 -16.16 18.35 -8.05
N LEU A 144 -14.87 18.52 -7.72
CA LEU A 144 -13.85 18.88 -8.69
C LEU A 144 -13.65 17.81 -9.77
N VAL A 145 -13.61 16.53 -9.39
CA VAL A 145 -13.54 15.42 -10.35
C VAL A 145 -14.74 15.47 -11.32
N ASN A 146 -15.96 15.62 -10.81
CA ASN A 146 -17.16 15.73 -11.64
C ASN A 146 -17.14 16.97 -12.54
N ASP A 147 -16.62 18.10 -12.07
CA ASP A 147 -16.47 19.31 -12.88
C ASP A 147 -15.50 19.08 -14.05
N PHE A 148 -14.39 18.37 -13.83
CA PHE A 148 -13.46 17.99 -14.88
C PHE A 148 -14.05 16.97 -15.86
N ALA A 149 -14.79 15.97 -15.38
CA ALA A 149 -15.51 14.99 -16.20
C ALA A 149 -16.58 15.68 -17.09
N ALA A 150 -17.23 16.72 -16.58
CA ALA A 150 -18.17 17.56 -17.33
C ALA A 150 -17.48 18.56 -18.30
N GLY A 151 -16.16 18.50 -18.42
CA GLY A 151 -15.39 19.36 -19.35
C GLY A 151 -15.17 20.79 -18.85
N LYS A 152 -15.46 21.10 -17.58
CA LYS A 152 -15.18 22.42 -17.03
C LYS A 152 -13.67 22.68 -16.99
N ARG A 153 -13.27 23.89 -17.37
CA ARG A 153 -11.88 24.33 -17.29
C ARG A 153 -11.58 24.91 -15.93
N SER A 154 -10.38 24.67 -15.44
CA SER A 154 -9.87 25.31 -14.25
C SER A 154 -9.11 26.58 -14.60
N ASP A 155 -9.17 27.59 -13.73
CA ASP A 155 -8.34 28.80 -13.81
C ASP A 155 -6.86 28.50 -13.52
N TYR A 156 -6.58 27.33 -12.99
CA TYR A 156 -5.23 26.87 -12.67
C TYR A 156 -4.67 26.00 -13.82
N ASN A 157 -3.42 26.26 -14.18
CA ASN A 157 -2.68 25.41 -15.10
C ASN A 157 -2.29 24.11 -14.38
N VAL A 158 -2.98 23.02 -14.68
CA VAL A 158 -2.77 21.68 -14.11
C VAL A 158 -2.53 20.68 -15.24
N PRO A 159 -1.70 19.64 -15.01
CA PRO A 159 -1.44 18.63 -16.05
C PRO A 159 -2.73 17.86 -16.36
N ARG A 160 -2.92 17.52 -17.63
CA ARG A 160 -4.12 16.83 -18.11
C ARG A 160 -3.74 15.65 -18.99
N TRP A 161 -4.27 14.48 -18.65
CA TRP A 161 -4.18 13.29 -19.50
C TRP A 161 -5.48 12.48 -19.41
N ALA A 162 -6.32 12.62 -20.44
CA ALA A 162 -7.70 12.11 -20.47
C ALA A 162 -7.86 10.62 -20.09
N ILE A 163 -6.89 9.78 -20.46
CA ILE A 163 -6.94 8.34 -20.13
C ILE A 163 -6.81 8.16 -18.61
N MET A 164 -5.83 8.83 -18.00
CA MET A 164 -5.58 8.70 -16.56
C MET A 164 -6.67 9.40 -15.73
N GLU A 165 -7.27 10.45 -16.26
CA GLU A 165 -8.42 11.13 -15.67
C GLU A 165 -9.62 10.18 -15.60
N LYS A 166 -9.96 9.49 -16.70
CA LYS A 166 -11.04 8.48 -16.72
C LYS A 166 -10.79 7.32 -15.74
N ILE A 167 -9.54 6.90 -15.60
CA ILE A 167 -9.18 5.90 -14.59
C ILE A 167 -9.44 6.45 -13.18
N ALA A 168 -9.01 7.67 -12.90
CA ALA A 168 -9.23 8.30 -11.59
C ALA A 168 -10.71 8.57 -11.26
N GLU A 169 -11.55 8.79 -12.29
CA GLU A 169 -13.00 8.95 -12.15
C GLU A 169 -13.71 7.63 -11.76
N SER A 170 -13.09 6.47 -12.05
CA SER A 170 -13.67 5.15 -11.77
C SER A 170 -13.47 4.66 -10.33
N PHE A 171 -12.68 5.35 -9.54
CA PHE A 171 -12.46 5.09 -8.11
C PHE A 171 -13.30 6.02 -7.24
#